data_296f497d270ffcb5027ecbad5ddd3ac8
#
_entry.id   296f497d270ffcb5027ecbad5ddd3ac8
#
_cell.length_a   1.000
_cell.length_b   1.000
_cell.length_c   1.000
_cell.angle_alpha   90.00
_cell.angle_beta   90.00
_cell.angle_gamma   90.00
#
_symmetry.space_group_name_H-M   'P 1'
#
loop_
_entity.id
_entity.type
_entity.pdbx_description
1 polymer ?
#
loop_
_entity_poly.entity_id
_entity_poly.type
_entity_poly.pdbx_seq_one_letter_code
_entity_poly.pdbx_strand_id
1 'polypeptide(L)'
;MSINDLPVLSALRTKMQWHQERQRVLSENVSNSDTPKFRPRDLVEPKLDKSGAVTSSMGPLALTRTSGSHMTPSGAASGFDQNRNAGFETRPAGNAVNLEEEMMKAASNQMDYAAATSLYSKSLHLLKTAIGKG
;
A
#
# COMPACT_ATOMS: atom_id res chain seq x y z
N MET A 1 -18.93 -2.52 20.49
CA MET A 1 -18.55 -2.20 19.11
C MET A 1 -17.75 -0.91 19.13
N SER A 2 -16.54 -0.97 18.65
CA SER A 2 -15.70 0.23 18.47
C SER A 2 -16.13 0.95 17.19
N ILE A 3 -16.08 2.28 17.17
CA ILE A 3 -16.30 3.09 15.94
C ILE A 3 -15.37 2.63 14.80
N ASN A 4 -14.24 2.04 15.16
CA ASN A 4 -13.27 1.49 14.23
C ASN A 4 -13.73 0.19 13.54
N ASP A 5 -14.79 -0.45 14.03
CA ASP A 5 -15.32 -1.70 13.46
C ASP A 5 -16.36 -1.47 12.37
N LEU A 6 -16.67 -0.21 12.05
CA LEU A 6 -17.54 0.11 10.93
C LEU A 6 -16.85 -0.24 9.60
N PRO A 7 -17.47 -1.08 8.74
CA PRO A 7 -16.83 -1.59 7.52
C PRO A 7 -16.26 -0.48 6.63
N VAL A 8 -16.97 0.63 6.49
CA VAL A 8 -16.54 1.77 5.66
C VAL A 8 -15.28 2.44 6.22
N LEU A 9 -15.22 2.67 7.53
CA LEU A 9 -14.05 3.27 8.18
C LEU A 9 -12.84 2.33 8.14
N SER A 10 -13.07 1.03 8.34
CA SER A 10 -12.04 0.00 8.22
C SER A 10 -11.48 -0.03 6.79
N ALA A 11 -12.34 -0.04 5.78
CA ALA A 11 -11.94 -0.01 4.37
C ALA A 11 -11.13 1.24 4.01
N LEU A 12 -11.59 2.43 4.44
CA LEU A 12 -10.87 3.68 4.21
C LEU A 12 -9.49 3.69 4.88
N ARG A 13 -9.40 3.17 6.12
CA ARG A 13 -8.12 3.04 6.82
C ARG A 13 -7.17 2.12 6.06
N THR A 14 -7.64 0.98 5.61
CA THR A 14 -6.85 0.04 4.80
C THR A 14 -6.36 0.68 3.51
N LYS A 15 -7.22 1.42 2.80
CA LYS A 15 -6.82 2.18 1.61
C LYS A 15 -5.74 3.22 1.93
N MET A 16 -5.90 3.98 3.01
CA MET A 16 -4.89 4.96 3.42
C MET A 16 -3.53 4.30 3.71
N GLN A 17 -3.53 3.18 4.43
CA GLN A 17 -2.30 2.42 4.70
C GLN A 17 -1.67 1.88 3.42
N TRP A 18 -2.48 1.38 2.49
CA TRP A 18 -1.99 0.93 1.19
C TRP A 18 -1.35 2.07 0.38
N HIS A 19 -1.99 3.24 0.32
CA HIS A 19 -1.43 4.39 -0.38
C HIS A 19 -0.12 4.88 0.26
N GLN A 20 0.02 4.84 1.59
CA GLN A 20 1.27 5.16 2.27
C GLN A 20 2.39 4.18 1.90
N GLU A 21 2.09 2.89 1.92
CA GLU A 21 3.07 1.87 1.57
C GLU A 21 3.42 1.93 0.07
N ARG A 22 2.44 2.18 -0.79
CA ARG A 22 2.68 2.40 -2.22
C ARG A 22 3.60 3.59 -2.45
N GLN A 23 3.39 4.70 -1.74
CA GLN A 23 4.26 5.88 -1.83
C GLN A 23 5.71 5.54 -1.47
N ARG A 24 5.92 4.71 -0.45
CA ARG A 24 7.25 4.24 -0.07
C ARG A 24 7.91 3.44 -1.20
N VAL A 25 7.17 2.51 -1.81
CA VAL A 25 7.68 1.68 -2.92
C VAL A 25 8.00 2.52 -4.15
N LEU A 26 7.13 3.47 -4.51
CA LEU A 26 7.36 4.38 -5.64
C LEU A 26 8.58 5.29 -5.40
N SER A 27 8.76 5.78 -4.17
CA SER A 27 9.95 6.55 -3.78
C SER A 27 11.24 5.71 -3.88
N GLU A 28 11.16 4.43 -3.51
CA GLU A 28 12.29 3.50 -3.68
C GLU A 28 12.64 3.30 -5.17
N ASN A 29 11.62 3.15 -6.04
CA ASN A 29 11.84 3.06 -7.49
C ASN A 29 12.52 4.32 -8.04
N VAL A 30 12.04 5.51 -7.66
CA VAL A 30 12.62 6.80 -8.07
C VAL A 30 14.07 6.91 -7.62
N SER A 31 14.36 6.55 -6.36
CA SER A 31 15.73 6.59 -5.81
C SER A 31 16.70 5.67 -6.54
N ASN A 32 16.19 4.60 -7.14
CA ASN A 32 16.98 3.61 -7.87
C ASN A 32 16.91 3.78 -9.40
N SER A 33 16.47 4.94 -9.89
CA SER A 33 16.32 5.20 -11.33
C SER A 33 17.63 5.05 -12.11
N ASP A 34 18.78 5.23 -11.49
CA ASP A 34 20.10 5.09 -12.08
C ASP A 34 20.85 3.83 -11.62
N THR A 35 20.22 2.98 -10.80
CA THR A 35 20.84 1.74 -10.33
C THR A 35 20.83 0.69 -11.44
N PRO A 36 22.01 0.15 -11.85
CA PRO A 36 22.08 -0.90 -12.87
C PRO A 36 21.27 -2.13 -12.51
N LYS A 37 20.56 -2.69 -13.49
CA LYS A 37 19.75 -3.92 -13.35
C LYS A 37 18.59 -3.82 -12.34
N PHE A 38 18.26 -2.63 -11.86
CA PHE A 38 17.12 -2.45 -10.97
C PHE A 38 15.80 -2.61 -11.74
N ARG A 39 14.84 -3.28 -11.12
CA ARG A 39 13.48 -3.44 -11.64
C ARG A 39 12.49 -2.78 -10.69
N PRO A 40 11.61 -1.90 -11.18
CA PRO A 40 10.61 -1.23 -10.37
C PRO A 40 9.60 -2.24 -9.82
N ARG A 41 9.07 -1.94 -8.66
CA ARG A 41 7.98 -2.69 -8.01
C ARG A 41 6.80 -1.75 -7.83
N ASP A 42 5.60 -2.28 -7.83
CA ASP A 42 4.39 -1.56 -7.41
C ASP A 42 3.56 -2.49 -6.52
N LEU A 43 2.63 -1.92 -5.78
CA LEU A 43 1.71 -2.68 -4.95
C LEU A 43 0.43 -2.99 -5.74
N VAL A 44 -0.08 -4.20 -5.54
CA VAL A 44 -1.40 -4.59 -6.05
C VAL A 44 -2.47 -3.94 -5.16
N GLU A 45 -3.50 -3.36 -5.78
CA GLU A 45 -4.60 -2.77 -5.03
C GLU A 45 -5.35 -3.84 -4.22
N PRO A 46 -5.56 -3.62 -2.91
CA PRO A 46 -6.22 -4.59 -2.06
C PRO A 46 -7.69 -4.73 -2.43
N LYS A 47 -8.14 -5.96 -2.59
CA LYS A 47 -9.57 -6.26 -2.70
C LYS A 47 -10.15 -6.31 -1.28
N LEU A 48 -11.19 -5.53 -1.06
CA LEU A 48 -11.88 -5.45 0.23
C LEU A 48 -13.17 -6.28 0.16
N ASP A 49 -13.46 -7.00 1.22
CA ASP A 49 -14.74 -7.67 1.41
C ASP A 49 -15.82 -6.70 1.93
N LYS A 50 -17.03 -7.21 2.15
CA LYS A 50 -18.14 -6.41 2.70
C LYS A 50 -17.90 -5.92 4.13
N SER A 51 -16.94 -6.51 4.84
CA SER A 51 -16.53 -6.11 6.19
C SER A 51 -15.41 -5.06 6.19
N GLY A 52 -14.87 -4.69 5.02
CA GLY A 52 -13.74 -3.79 4.87
C GLY A 52 -12.39 -4.45 5.18
N ALA A 53 -12.37 -5.78 5.33
CA ALA A 53 -11.14 -6.54 5.48
C ALA A 53 -10.51 -6.85 4.11
N VAL A 54 -9.19 -6.94 4.08
CA VAL A 54 -8.47 -7.32 2.86
C VAL A 54 -8.73 -8.79 2.57
N THR A 55 -9.32 -9.08 1.41
CA THR A 55 -9.35 -10.44 0.88
C THR A 55 -7.99 -10.70 0.23
N SER A 56 -7.01 -11.14 1.02
CA SER A 56 -5.73 -11.55 0.47
C SER A 56 -5.91 -12.89 -0.25
N SER A 57 -5.59 -12.90 -1.52
CA SER A 57 -5.23 -14.15 -2.17
C SER A 57 -3.87 -14.56 -1.62
N MET A 58 -3.80 -15.63 -0.85
CA MET A 58 -2.58 -16.20 -0.27
C MET A 58 -1.65 -15.15 0.36
N GLY A 59 -1.77 -15.00 1.66
CA GLY A 59 -0.78 -14.27 2.46
C GLY A 59 0.64 -14.81 2.26
N PRO A 60 1.67 -14.03 2.58
CA PRO A 60 3.04 -14.51 2.48
C PRO A 60 3.15 -15.84 3.24
N LEU A 61 3.77 -16.83 2.60
CA LEU A 61 4.03 -18.13 3.21
C LEU A 61 4.74 -17.89 4.56
N ALA A 62 4.08 -18.28 5.64
CA ALA A 62 4.66 -18.16 6.96
C ALA A 62 5.90 -19.07 7.03
N LEU A 63 7.08 -18.47 7.15
CA LEU A 63 8.31 -19.21 7.36
C LEU A 63 8.25 -19.86 8.75
N THR A 64 8.22 -21.18 8.77
CA THR A 64 8.26 -21.95 10.03
C THR A 64 9.68 -21.98 10.56
N ARG A 65 9.89 -21.45 11.75
CA ARG A 65 11.18 -21.53 12.44
C ARG A 65 11.33 -22.92 13.05
N THR A 66 12.36 -23.63 12.63
CA THR A 66 12.69 -24.95 13.17
C THR A 66 13.59 -24.89 14.42
N SER A 67 14.16 -23.72 14.74
CA SER A 67 14.95 -23.46 15.94
C SER A 67 14.71 -22.04 16.47
N GLY A 68 14.73 -21.85 17.78
CA GLY A 68 14.60 -20.54 18.41
C GLY A 68 15.75 -19.56 18.10
N SER A 69 16.91 -20.07 17.71
CA SER A 69 18.09 -19.28 17.32
C SER A 69 18.07 -18.81 15.86
N HIS A 70 17.10 -19.27 15.04
CA HIS A 70 16.98 -18.79 13.68
C HIS A 70 16.50 -17.35 13.67
N MET A 71 17.20 -16.50 12.92
CA MET A 71 16.79 -15.12 12.72
C MET A 71 15.48 -15.07 11.92
N THR A 72 14.53 -14.28 12.40
CA THR A 72 13.39 -13.91 11.57
C THR A 72 13.86 -12.91 10.51
N PRO A 73 13.45 -13.04 9.24
CA PRO A 73 13.76 -12.01 8.26
C PRO A 73 13.20 -10.67 8.79
N SER A 74 14.10 -9.71 8.93
CA SER A 74 13.78 -8.33 9.34
C SER A 74 13.12 -7.62 8.15
N GLY A 75 11.87 -7.82 8.00
CA GLY A 75 11.04 -7.24 6.96
C GLY A 75 9.70 -7.90 7.13
N ALA A 76 8.87 -7.34 8.03
CA ALA A 76 7.46 -7.59 7.93
C ALA A 76 7.10 -7.23 6.47
N ALA A 77 6.85 -8.26 5.66
CA ALA A 77 6.27 -8.05 4.37
C ALA A 77 5.08 -7.11 4.62
N SER A 78 5.08 -5.95 3.99
CA SER A 78 3.88 -5.12 3.97
C SER A 78 2.73 -6.09 3.68
N GLY A 79 1.65 -6.05 4.44
CA GLY A 79 0.53 -6.98 4.26
C GLY A 79 -0.16 -6.83 2.89
N PHE A 80 0.51 -6.16 1.95
CA PHE A 80 0.07 -5.90 0.58
C PHE A 80 0.96 -6.60 -0.43
N ASP A 81 0.34 -7.24 -1.41
CA ASP A 81 1.02 -7.94 -2.50
C ASP A 81 1.81 -6.96 -3.39
N GLN A 82 3.01 -7.37 -3.81
CA GLN A 82 3.88 -6.61 -4.68
C GLN A 82 3.87 -7.17 -6.11
N ASN A 83 3.64 -6.29 -7.08
CA ASN A 83 3.86 -6.59 -8.49
C ASN A 83 5.31 -6.25 -8.86
N ARG A 84 6.09 -7.27 -9.24
CA ARG A 84 7.51 -7.13 -9.63
C ARG A 84 7.72 -6.90 -11.13
N ASN A 85 6.63 -6.92 -11.91
CA ASN A 85 6.66 -6.74 -13.36
C ASN A 85 6.10 -5.37 -13.77
N ALA A 86 6.24 -4.35 -12.93
CA ALA A 86 5.63 -3.04 -13.12
C ALA A 86 6.33 -2.16 -14.18
N GLY A 87 7.45 -2.61 -14.76
CA GLY A 87 8.20 -1.85 -15.77
C GLY A 87 8.09 -2.46 -17.16
N PHE A 88 7.79 -1.64 -18.17
CA PHE A 88 7.70 -2.05 -19.59
C PHE A 88 8.95 -1.72 -20.40
N GLU A 89 9.75 -0.78 -19.95
CA GLU A 89 10.94 -0.30 -20.65
C GLU A 89 12.21 -0.69 -19.90
N THR A 90 13.24 -1.11 -20.63
CA THR A 90 14.55 -1.43 -20.07
C THR A 90 15.63 -0.66 -20.79
N ARG A 91 16.42 0.13 -20.06
CA ARG A 91 17.58 0.88 -20.58
C ARG A 91 18.77 -0.05 -20.86
N PRO A 92 19.76 0.37 -21.68
CA PRO A 92 20.93 -0.45 -21.98
C PRO A 92 21.70 -0.96 -20.75
N ALA A 93 21.71 -0.21 -19.65
CA ALA A 93 22.29 -0.63 -18.36
C ALA A 93 21.43 -1.66 -17.60
N GLY A 94 20.32 -2.12 -18.17
CA GLY A 94 19.41 -3.07 -17.54
C GLY A 94 18.46 -2.46 -16.50
N ASN A 95 18.47 -1.14 -16.31
CA ASN A 95 17.51 -0.44 -15.46
C ASN A 95 16.16 -0.33 -16.18
N ALA A 96 15.08 -0.72 -15.50
CA ALA A 96 13.72 -0.74 -16.03
C ALA A 96 12.81 0.34 -15.41
N VAL A 97 13.38 1.31 -14.71
CA VAL A 97 12.63 2.42 -14.10
C VAL A 97 12.43 3.54 -15.13
N ASN A 98 11.16 3.85 -15.42
CA ASN A 98 10.80 5.06 -16.13
C ASN A 98 10.44 6.15 -15.10
N LEU A 99 11.31 7.16 -14.96
CA LEU A 99 11.18 8.19 -13.94
C LEU A 99 9.87 8.98 -14.07
N GLU A 100 9.48 9.32 -15.31
CA GLU A 100 8.25 10.08 -15.57
C GLU A 100 7.01 9.28 -15.13
N GLU A 101 6.97 8.00 -15.48
CA GLU A 101 5.87 7.10 -15.09
C GLU A 101 5.78 6.94 -13.57
N GLU A 102 6.90 6.75 -12.90
CA GLU A 102 6.94 6.62 -11.44
C GLU A 102 6.52 7.92 -10.72
N MET A 103 6.91 9.08 -11.27
CA MET A 103 6.48 10.38 -10.74
C MET A 103 4.97 10.61 -10.95
N MET A 104 4.42 10.20 -12.10
CA MET A 104 2.97 10.27 -12.35
C MET A 104 2.19 9.36 -11.40
N LYS A 105 2.67 8.13 -11.19
CA LYS A 105 2.08 7.20 -10.21
C LYS A 105 2.12 7.77 -8.80
N ALA A 106 3.23 8.39 -8.41
CA ALA A 106 3.38 9.03 -7.10
C ALA A 106 2.41 10.20 -6.91
N ALA A 107 2.26 11.06 -7.92
CA ALA A 107 1.33 12.18 -7.89
C ALA A 107 -0.13 11.70 -7.81
N SER A 108 -0.52 10.72 -8.62
CA SER A 108 -1.84 10.10 -8.56
C SER A 108 -2.10 9.47 -7.19
N ASN A 109 -1.14 8.73 -6.65
CA ASN A 109 -1.23 8.10 -5.33
C ASN A 109 -1.45 9.13 -4.21
N GLN A 110 -0.80 10.31 -4.29
CA GLN A 110 -1.01 11.38 -3.32
C GLN A 110 -2.43 11.97 -3.40
N MET A 111 -2.97 12.15 -4.61
CA MET A 111 -4.35 12.63 -4.79
C MET A 111 -5.36 11.63 -4.21
N ASP A 112 -5.18 10.35 -4.47
CA ASP A 112 -6.05 9.28 -3.97
C ASP A 112 -5.97 9.17 -2.44
N TYR A 113 -4.77 9.30 -1.87
CA TYR A 113 -4.59 9.36 -0.43
C TYR A 113 -5.31 10.56 0.21
N ALA A 114 -5.20 11.74 -0.40
CA ALA A 114 -5.88 12.94 0.08
C ALA A 114 -7.41 12.79 0.01
N ALA A 115 -7.93 12.18 -1.06
CA ALA A 115 -9.35 11.87 -1.20
C ALA A 115 -9.82 10.88 -0.11
N ALA A 116 -9.09 9.80 0.13
CA ALA A 116 -9.40 8.82 1.16
C ALA A 116 -9.39 9.45 2.58
N THR A 117 -8.42 10.30 2.86
CA THR A 117 -8.31 11.04 4.13
C THR A 117 -9.47 12.00 4.32
N SER A 118 -9.87 12.73 3.26
CA SER A 118 -11.01 13.64 3.30
C SER A 118 -12.32 12.87 3.57
N LEU A 119 -12.53 11.73 2.89
CA LEU A 119 -13.70 10.88 3.12
C LEU A 119 -13.73 10.32 4.54
N TYR A 120 -12.59 9.88 5.06
CA TYR A 120 -12.47 9.40 6.43
C TYR A 120 -12.87 10.48 7.44
N SER A 121 -12.32 11.68 7.30
CA SER A 121 -12.63 12.82 8.16
C SER A 121 -14.11 13.20 8.11
N LYS A 122 -14.70 13.24 6.90
CA LYS A 122 -16.14 13.52 6.72
C LYS A 122 -17.02 12.44 7.36
N SER A 123 -16.64 11.17 7.21
CA SER A 123 -17.38 10.06 7.83
C SER A 123 -17.36 10.14 9.36
N LEU A 124 -16.20 10.47 9.95
CA LEU A 124 -16.12 10.70 11.40
C LEU A 124 -16.94 11.90 11.86
N HIS A 125 -16.95 12.99 11.09
CA HIS A 125 -17.75 14.17 11.41
C HIS A 125 -19.25 13.85 11.37
N LEU A 126 -19.72 13.13 10.35
CA LEU A 126 -21.12 12.69 10.26
C LEU A 126 -21.52 11.80 11.45
N LEU A 127 -20.66 10.86 11.85
CA LEU A 127 -20.89 10.04 13.03
C LEU A 127 -20.96 10.88 14.31
N LYS A 128 -20.05 11.84 14.46
CA LYS A 128 -20.04 12.76 15.61
C LYS A 128 -21.35 13.56 15.68
N THR A 129 -21.82 14.10 14.56
CA THR A 129 -23.07 14.83 14.46
C THR A 129 -24.28 13.93 14.78
N ALA A 130 -24.28 12.69 14.28
CA ALA A 130 -25.36 11.74 14.53
C ALA A 130 -25.47 11.35 16.02
N ILE A 131 -24.37 11.37 16.78
CA ILE A 131 -24.33 11.09 18.21
C ILE A 131 -24.72 12.33 19.06
N GLY A 132 -24.95 13.47 18.42
CA GLY A 132 -25.36 14.69 19.10
C GLY A 132 -24.26 15.49 19.77
N LYS A 133 -22.99 15.21 19.44
CA LYS A 133 -21.82 16.02 19.81
C LYS A 133 -21.37 16.88 18.62
N GLY A 134 -22.18 17.88 18.30
CA GLY A 134 -21.77 18.91 17.36
C GLY A 134 -20.75 19.86 17.98
#